data_3a752e9a5afb80d92f46fa1462c246fa
#
_entry.id   3a752e9a5afb80d92f46fa1462c246fa
#
_cell.length_a   1.000
_cell.length_b   1.000
_cell.length_c   1.000
_cell.angle_alpha   90.00
_cell.angle_beta   90.00
_cell.angle_gamma   90.00
#
_symmetry.space_group_name_H-M   'P 1'
#
loop_
_entity.id
_entity.type
_entity.pdbx_description
1 polymer ?
#
loop_
_entity_poly.entity_id
_entity_poly.type
_entity_poly.pdbx_seq_one_letter_code
_entity_poly.pdbx_strand_id
1 'polypeptide(L)'
;MNIFDIMGPVMVGPSSSHTAGAARIGYIGRKLLGFQPAKADIGLHGSFAATGAGHGTDRAIVAGLLGMAPDDPRIPFSLQLAKEAGLEVSVHPVTLRDAHPNTALMTLTGSRGRTVTVSASSLGGGRIRVNSIDGLEAAFSGDLPTLVIRGRDEPGVVSEV
;
A
#
# COMPACT_ATOMS: atom_id res chain seq x y z
N MET A 1 0.67 25.49 11.20
CA MET A 1 0.21 24.80 9.96
C MET A 1 0.75 25.61 8.79
N ASN A 2 1.61 25.01 7.98
CA ASN A 2 2.16 25.68 6.80
C ASN A 2 1.13 25.58 5.66
N ILE A 3 1.07 26.58 4.77
CA ILE A 3 0.18 26.54 3.60
C ILE A 3 0.43 25.29 2.73
N PHE A 4 1.65 24.78 2.71
CA PHE A 4 2.00 23.54 2.02
C PHE A 4 1.41 22.27 2.66
N ASP A 5 0.99 22.34 3.94
CA ASP A 5 0.30 21.22 4.62
C ASP A 5 -1.16 21.11 4.17
N ILE A 6 -1.70 22.17 3.55
CA ILE A 6 -3.06 22.26 3.02
C ILE A 6 -3.10 21.88 1.53
N MET A 7 -1.99 22.07 0.82
CA MET A 7 -1.85 21.63 -0.57
C MET A 7 -1.66 20.12 -0.59
N GLY A 8 -2.56 19.42 -1.23
CA GLY A 8 -2.42 17.96 -1.44
C GLY A 8 -1.16 17.62 -2.26
N PRO A 9 -0.74 16.36 -2.25
CA PRO A 9 0.42 15.93 -3.01
C PRO A 9 0.21 16.12 -4.51
N VAL A 10 1.30 16.30 -5.26
CA VAL A 10 1.28 16.18 -6.72
C VAL A 10 0.87 14.74 -7.05
N MET A 11 -0.21 14.57 -7.81
CA MET A 11 -0.76 13.26 -8.10
C MET A 11 -1.49 13.25 -9.46
N VAL A 12 -1.65 12.05 -10.01
CA VAL A 12 -2.52 11.77 -11.15
C VAL A 12 -3.81 11.14 -10.63
N GLY A 13 -4.93 11.86 -10.74
CA GLY A 13 -6.25 11.37 -10.31
C GLY A 13 -7.01 12.35 -9.42
N PRO A 14 -8.32 12.13 -9.24
CA PRO A 14 -9.22 13.10 -8.60
C PRO A 14 -9.18 13.10 -7.07
N SER A 15 -8.52 12.12 -6.43
CA SER A 15 -8.61 11.93 -4.98
C SER A 15 -7.25 11.70 -4.33
N SER A 16 -6.90 12.51 -3.35
CA SER A 16 -5.66 12.34 -2.58
C SER A 16 -5.65 11.05 -1.74
N SER A 17 -6.79 10.59 -1.27
CA SER A 17 -6.88 9.34 -0.51
C SER A 17 -6.94 8.10 -1.41
N HIS A 18 -7.75 8.14 -2.48
CA HIS A 18 -7.99 6.99 -3.36
C HIS A 18 -6.93 6.85 -4.46
N THR A 19 -6.12 7.88 -4.71
CA THR A 19 -5.04 7.82 -5.70
C THR A 19 -3.68 7.93 -5.02
N ALA A 20 -3.32 9.09 -4.46
CA ALA A 20 -1.99 9.27 -3.88
C ALA A 20 -1.75 8.35 -2.67
N GLY A 21 -2.69 8.27 -1.73
CA GLY A 21 -2.60 7.38 -0.58
C GLY A 21 -2.57 5.91 -1.00
N ALA A 22 -3.41 5.51 -1.96
CA ALA A 22 -3.45 4.15 -2.48
C ALA A 22 -2.13 3.75 -3.19
N ALA A 23 -1.55 4.63 -4.00
CA ALA A 23 -0.25 4.38 -4.64
C ALA A 23 0.86 4.22 -3.60
N ARG A 24 0.87 5.05 -2.54
CA ARG A 24 1.82 4.91 -1.43
C ARG A 24 1.64 3.60 -0.67
N ILE A 25 0.41 3.13 -0.45
CA ILE A 25 0.13 1.83 0.17
C ILE A 25 0.75 0.70 -0.67
N GLY A 26 0.54 0.69 -1.97
CA GLY A 26 1.16 -0.28 -2.87
C GLY A 26 2.68 -0.22 -2.84
N TYR A 27 3.26 0.97 -2.86
CA TYR A 27 4.70 1.18 -2.82
C TYR A 27 5.32 0.65 -1.52
N ILE A 28 4.70 0.93 -0.36
CA ILE A 28 5.15 0.39 0.93
C ILE A 28 5.05 -1.14 0.96
N GLY A 29 3.97 -1.72 0.44
CA GLY A 29 3.84 -3.17 0.31
C GLY A 29 5.01 -3.79 -0.47
N ARG A 30 5.36 -3.20 -1.62
CA ARG A 30 6.54 -3.59 -2.40
C ARG A 30 7.85 -3.49 -1.60
N LYS A 31 8.04 -2.42 -0.83
CA LYS A 31 9.22 -2.23 0.02
C LYS A 31 9.32 -3.27 1.13
N LEU A 32 8.20 -3.60 1.77
CA LEU A 32 8.15 -4.63 2.82
C LEU A 32 8.41 -6.03 2.27
N LEU A 33 7.97 -6.33 1.05
CA LEU A 33 8.33 -7.57 0.36
C LEU A 33 9.83 -7.58 -0.03
N GLY A 34 10.41 -6.42 -0.35
CA GLY A 34 11.80 -6.22 -0.71
C GLY A 34 12.09 -6.15 -2.22
N PHE A 35 11.10 -6.53 -3.05
CA PHE A 35 11.19 -6.53 -4.52
C PHE A 35 9.80 -6.46 -5.14
N GLN A 36 9.71 -6.40 -6.46
CA GLN A 36 8.44 -6.45 -7.17
C GLN A 36 7.74 -7.80 -6.90
N PRO A 37 6.45 -7.81 -6.48
CA PRO A 37 5.71 -9.05 -6.31
C PRO A 37 5.47 -9.73 -7.67
N ALA A 38 5.38 -11.06 -7.65
CA ALA A 38 4.88 -11.87 -8.77
C ALA A 38 3.36 -12.04 -8.67
N LYS A 39 2.81 -12.01 -7.44
CA LYS A 39 1.37 -12.10 -7.18
C LYS A 39 0.96 -11.12 -6.10
N ALA A 40 -0.18 -10.47 -6.30
CA ALA A 40 -0.81 -9.57 -5.35
C ALA A 40 -2.30 -9.90 -5.22
N ASP A 41 -2.71 -10.30 -4.01
CA ASP A 41 -4.11 -10.41 -3.61
C ASP A 41 -4.47 -9.18 -2.76
N ILE A 42 -5.43 -8.38 -3.22
CA ILE A 42 -5.72 -7.05 -2.68
C ILE A 42 -7.19 -7.00 -2.25
N GLY A 43 -7.42 -7.06 -0.94
CA GLY A 43 -8.71 -6.83 -0.32
C GLY A 43 -8.92 -5.34 -0.04
N LEU A 44 -9.98 -4.76 -0.59
CA LEU A 44 -10.37 -3.37 -0.37
C LEU A 44 -11.51 -3.29 0.64
N HIS A 45 -11.36 -2.46 1.68
CA HIS A 45 -12.35 -2.28 2.73
C HIS A 45 -13.07 -0.92 2.61
N GLY A 46 -14.35 -0.89 3.02
CA GLY A 46 -15.12 0.33 3.21
C GLY A 46 -15.21 1.19 1.95
N SER A 47 -14.79 2.44 2.01
CA SER A 47 -14.84 3.37 0.90
C SER A 47 -13.91 2.96 -0.26
N PHE A 48 -12.79 2.33 0.03
CA PHE A 48 -11.92 1.76 -1.00
C PHE A 48 -12.64 0.69 -1.84
N ALA A 49 -13.47 -0.15 -1.22
CA ALA A 49 -14.29 -1.13 -1.92
C ALA A 49 -15.46 -0.48 -2.68
N ALA A 50 -16.18 0.43 -2.01
CA ALA A 50 -17.42 1.03 -2.54
C ALA A 50 -17.16 1.93 -3.76
N THR A 51 -16.05 2.67 -3.78
CA THR A 51 -15.75 3.68 -4.80
C THR A 51 -14.45 3.40 -5.55
N GLY A 52 -13.75 2.32 -5.22
CA GLY A 52 -12.42 2.02 -5.71
C GLY A 52 -12.32 1.97 -7.24
N ALA A 53 -13.28 1.33 -7.90
CA ALA A 53 -13.32 1.25 -9.37
C ALA A 53 -13.55 2.62 -10.03
N GLY A 54 -14.40 3.48 -9.44
CA GLY A 54 -14.68 4.82 -9.94
C GLY A 54 -13.52 5.82 -9.76
N HIS A 55 -12.74 5.66 -8.70
CA HIS A 55 -11.61 6.52 -8.36
C HIS A 55 -10.24 5.93 -8.71
N GLY A 56 -10.20 4.72 -9.26
CA GLY A 56 -8.96 4.06 -9.67
C GLY A 56 -8.06 3.61 -8.51
N THR A 57 -8.64 3.30 -7.34
CA THR A 57 -7.90 2.84 -6.17
C THR A 57 -7.11 1.56 -6.45
N ASP A 58 -7.72 0.62 -7.17
CA ASP A 58 -7.09 -0.61 -7.64
C ASP A 58 -5.85 -0.33 -8.49
N ARG A 59 -5.99 0.56 -9.48
CA ARG A 59 -4.88 0.98 -10.37
C ARG A 59 -3.79 1.70 -9.60
N ALA A 60 -4.17 2.55 -8.65
CA ALA A 60 -3.19 3.29 -7.84
C ALA A 60 -2.37 2.34 -6.94
N ILE A 61 -3.00 1.38 -6.26
CA ILE A 61 -2.28 0.37 -5.47
C ILE A 61 -1.34 -0.44 -6.36
N VAL A 62 -1.82 -0.91 -7.50
CA VAL A 62 -1.01 -1.71 -8.44
C VAL A 62 0.15 -0.89 -9.00
N ALA A 63 -0.06 0.39 -9.32
CA ALA A 63 1.02 1.30 -9.73
C ALA A 63 2.11 1.40 -8.65
N GLY A 64 1.73 1.54 -7.38
CA GLY A 64 2.67 1.52 -6.26
C GLY A 64 3.42 0.20 -6.15
N LEU A 65 2.77 -0.95 -6.35
CA LEU A 65 3.42 -2.27 -6.40
C LEU A 65 4.42 -2.38 -7.55
N LEU A 66 4.20 -1.68 -8.65
CA LEU A 66 5.14 -1.56 -9.76
C LEU A 66 6.27 -0.54 -9.51
N GLY A 67 6.22 0.20 -8.40
CA GLY A 67 7.21 1.19 -8.01
C GLY A 67 6.97 2.59 -8.55
N MET A 68 5.76 2.88 -9.02
CA MET A 68 5.37 4.21 -9.51
C MET A 68 5.08 5.16 -8.36
N ALA A 69 5.43 6.43 -8.54
CA ALA A 69 5.08 7.52 -7.65
C ALA A 69 3.61 7.97 -7.85
N PRO A 70 2.99 8.69 -6.89
CA PRO A 70 1.61 9.15 -7.01
C PRO A 70 1.31 10.09 -8.20
N ASP A 71 2.31 10.73 -8.74
CA ASP A 71 2.25 11.64 -9.89
C ASP A 71 2.64 10.98 -11.22
N ASP A 72 2.87 9.67 -11.22
CA ASP A 72 3.25 8.94 -12.43
C ASP A 72 2.06 8.87 -13.42
N PRO A 73 2.21 9.40 -14.65
CA PRO A 73 1.13 9.42 -15.65
C PRO A 73 0.70 8.03 -16.13
N ARG A 74 1.45 6.98 -15.80
CA ARG A 74 1.14 5.58 -16.14
C ARG A 74 0.16 4.92 -15.20
N ILE A 75 -0.21 5.54 -14.07
CA ILE A 75 -1.16 4.99 -13.09
C ILE A 75 -2.44 4.45 -13.74
N PRO A 76 -3.10 5.16 -14.69
CA PRO A 76 -4.31 4.65 -15.32
C PRO A 76 -4.13 3.32 -16.08
N PHE A 77 -2.91 3.01 -16.49
CA PHE A 77 -2.53 1.82 -17.25
C PHE A 77 -1.87 0.72 -16.41
N SER A 78 -1.80 0.91 -15.09
CA SER A 78 -1.03 0.05 -14.18
C SER A 78 -1.45 -1.42 -14.21
N LEU A 79 -2.73 -1.73 -14.38
CA LEU A 79 -3.21 -3.12 -14.49
C LEU A 79 -2.68 -3.82 -15.75
N GLN A 80 -2.62 -3.10 -16.88
CA GLN A 80 -2.01 -3.61 -18.11
C GLN A 80 -0.50 -3.80 -17.93
N LEU A 81 0.18 -2.80 -17.36
CA LEU A 81 1.62 -2.84 -17.10
C LEU A 81 1.97 -3.95 -16.09
N ALA A 82 1.12 -4.22 -15.11
CA ALA A 82 1.28 -5.34 -14.19
C ALA A 82 1.29 -6.68 -14.94
N LYS A 83 0.33 -6.88 -15.84
CA LYS A 83 0.26 -8.09 -16.67
C LYS A 83 1.51 -8.24 -17.54
N GLU A 84 1.97 -7.17 -18.18
CA GLU A 84 3.19 -7.15 -18.99
C GLU A 84 4.43 -7.44 -18.15
N ALA A 85 4.46 -6.97 -16.89
CA ALA A 85 5.56 -7.22 -15.94
C ALA A 85 5.48 -8.60 -15.24
N GLY A 86 4.48 -9.44 -15.56
CA GLY A 86 4.29 -10.75 -14.95
C GLY A 86 3.76 -10.71 -13.52
N LEU A 87 3.13 -9.61 -13.10
CA LEU A 87 2.45 -9.48 -11.81
C LEU A 87 0.99 -9.93 -11.94
N GLU A 88 0.65 -11.06 -11.32
CA GLU A 88 -0.73 -11.52 -11.19
C GLU A 88 -1.45 -10.71 -10.12
N VAL A 89 -2.55 -10.07 -10.47
CA VAL A 89 -3.32 -9.21 -9.56
C VAL A 89 -4.74 -9.72 -9.39
N SER A 90 -5.17 -9.86 -8.14
CA SER A 90 -6.56 -10.09 -7.74
C SER A 90 -7.01 -8.95 -6.84
N VAL A 91 -8.16 -8.34 -7.14
CA VAL A 91 -8.75 -7.28 -6.32
C VAL A 91 -10.18 -7.66 -5.97
N HIS A 92 -10.52 -7.60 -4.68
CA HIS A 92 -11.84 -7.97 -4.18
C HIS A 92 -12.23 -7.15 -2.94
N PRO A 93 -13.54 -7.00 -2.65
CA PRO A 93 -13.98 -6.37 -1.41
C PRO A 93 -13.72 -7.27 -0.19
N VAL A 94 -13.38 -6.64 0.95
CA VAL A 94 -13.26 -7.31 2.25
C VAL A 94 -13.94 -6.47 3.32
N THR A 95 -14.38 -7.12 4.40
CA THR A 95 -14.88 -6.43 5.61
C THR A 95 -13.88 -6.65 6.73
N LEU A 96 -13.28 -5.56 7.20
CA LEU A 96 -12.33 -5.57 8.32
C LEU A 96 -12.98 -4.91 9.54
N ARG A 97 -12.88 -5.55 10.70
CA ARG A 97 -13.43 -5.01 11.94
C ARG A 97 -12.57 -3.82 12.40
N ASP A 98 -13.21 -2.76 12.87
CA ASP A 98 -12.59 -1.57 13.45
C ASP A 98 -11.50 -0.90 12.56
N ALA A 99 -11.57 -1.13 11.24
CA ALA A 99 -10.63 -0.58 10.28
C ALA A 99 -11.10 0.77 9.71
N HIS A 100 -10.14 1.62 9.35
CA HIS A 100 -10.43 2.86 8.63
C HIS A 100 -11.11 2.56 7.28
N PRO A 101 -12.10 3.36 6.83
CA PRO A 101 -12.83 3.10 5.58
C PRO A 101 -11.95 2.98 4.32
N ASN A 102 -10.78 3.63 4.31
CA ASN A 102 -9.83 3.57 3.21
C ASN A 102 -8.68 2.62 3.51
N THR A 103 -8.99 1.36 3.85
CA THR A 103 -7.99 0.34 4.16
C THR A 103 -7.87 -0.68 3.04
N ALA A 104 -6.64 -1.04 2.72
CA ALA A 104 -6.30 -2.18 1.88
C ALA A 104 -5.58 -3.26 2.71
N LEU A 105 -5.98 -4.51 2.50
CA LEU A 105 -5.30 -5.70 3.00
C LEU A 105 -4.65 -6.40 1.81
N MET A 106 -3.33 -6.43 1.76
CA MET A 106 -2.59 -6.97 0.62
C MET A 106 -1.80 -8.20 1.05
N THR A 107 -1.96 -9.30 0.34
CA THR A 107 -1.07 -10.46 0.43
C THR A 107 -0.20 -10.49 -0.83
N LEU A 108 1.08 -10.24 -0.66
CA LEU A 108 2.05 -10.10 -1.73
C LEU A 108 3.00 -11.29 -1.74
N THR A 109 3.16 -11.93 -2.88
CA THR A 109 4.05 -13.08 -3.05
C THR A 109 5.11 -12.78 -4.12
N GLY A 110 6.35 -12.97 -3.76
CA GLY A 110 7.48 -12.83 -4.66
C GLY A 110 7.75 -14.10 -5.48
N SER A 111 8.53 -13.97 -6.54
CA SER A 111 8.86 -15.07 -7.47
C SER A 111 9.57 -16.27 -6.81
N ARG A 112 10.19 -16.06 -5.64
CA ARG A 112 10.85 -17.11 -4.85
C ARG A 112 10.00 -17.64 -3.70
N GLY A 113 8.68 -17.37 -3.70
CA GLY A 113 7.75 -17.84 -2.68
C GLY A 113 7.72 -17.05 -1.38
N ARG A 114 8.55 -15.98 -1.23
CA ARG A 114 8.45 -15.07 -0.08
C ARG A 114 7.11 -14.38 -0.12
N THR A 115 6.39 -14.38 1.01
CA THR A 115 5.08 -13.75 1.14
C THR A 115 5.10 -12.74 2.29
N VAL A 116 4.39 -11.64 2.12
CA VAL A 116 4.09 -10.66 3.17
C VAL A 116 2.63 -10.25 3.09
N THR A 117 1.96 -10.18 4.22
CA THR A 117 0.60 -9.65 4.34
C THR A 117 0.65 -8.28 5.03
N VAL A 118 0.14 -7.24 4.38
CA VAL A 118 0.18 -5.86 4.85
C VAL A 118 -1.22 -5.29 4.91
N SER A 119 -1.62 -4.78 6.06
CA SER A 119 -2.80 -3.91 6.20
C SER A 119 -2.36 -2.46 6.30
N ALA A 120 -2.88 -1.60 5.44
CA ALA A 120 -2.57 -0.17 5.47
C ALA A 120 -3.77 0.68 5.09
N SER A 121 -3.85 1.86 5.69
CA SER A 121 -4.95 2.81 5.52
C SER A 121 -4.46 4.13 4.93
N SER A 122 -5.26 4.71 4.04
CA SER A 122 -5.07 6.07 3.55
C SER A 122 -5.85 7.05 4.43
N LEU A 123 -5.15 8.02 5.00
CA LEU A 123 -5.71 9.00 5.96
C LEU A 123 -6.08 10.34 5.30
N GLY A 124 -5.97 10.44 3.97
CA GLY A 124 -6.17 11.68 3.22
C GLY A 124 -4.90 12.52 3.08
N GLY A 125 -4.89 13.45 2.12
CA GLY A 125 -3.72 14.28 1.82
C GLY A 125 -2.48 13.49 1.37
N GLY A 126 -2.64 12.27 0.86
CA GLY A 126 -1.54 11.38 0.52
C GLY A 126 -0.88 10.69 1.72
N ARG A 127 -1.33 10.97 2.96
CA ARG A 127 -0.80 10.31 4.17
C ARG A 127 -1.35 8.90 4.30
N ILE A 128 -0.52 8.00 4.78
CA ILE A 128 -0.88 6.60 5.03
C ILE A 128 -0.48 6.17 6.44
N ARG A 129 -1.04 5.05 6.88
CA ARG A 129 -0.62 4.32 8.07
C ARG A 129 -0.59 2.84 7.75
N VAL A 130 0.54 2.20 8.00
CA VAL A 130 0.61 0.73 8.05
C VAL A 130 0.04 0.29 9.40
N ASN A 131 -0.96 -0.59 9.37
CA ASN A 131 -1.67 -1.04 10.56
C ASN A 131 -1.14 -2.39 11.06
N SER A 132 -0.77 -3.29 10.14
CA SER A 132 -0.20 -4.59 10.49
C SER A 132 0.68 -5.15 9.38
N ILE A 133 1.63 -6.00 9.76
CA ILE A 133 2.48 -6.78 8.87
C ILE A 133 2.45 -8.23 9.36
N ASP A 134 2.06 -9.17 8.49
CA ASP A 134 1.91 -10.60 8.80
C ASP A 134 1.06 -10.86 10.06
N GLY A 135 0.02 -10.06 10.24
CA GLY A 135 -0.89 -10.14 11.39
C GLY A 135 -0.39 -9.50 12.68
N LEU A 136 0.85 -9.00 12.72
CA LEU A 136 1.41 -8.28 13.86
C LEU A 136 1.11 -6.79 13.73
N GLU A 137 0.67 -6.16 14.82
CA GLU A 137 0.39 -4.72 14.83
C GLU A 137 1.65 -3.91 14.48
N ALA A 138 1.46 -2.94 13.61
CA ALA A 138 2.46 -1.96 13.22
C ALA A 138 1.80 -0.58 13.16
N ALA A 139 2.57 0.49 13.40
CA ALA A 139 2.00 1.83 13.42
C ALA A 139 3.03 2.85 12.90
N PHE A 140 3.21 2.90 11.57
CA PHE A 140 4.10 3.88 10.94
C PHE A 140 3.52 4.42 9.63
N SER A 141 3.96 5.60 9.22
CA SER A 141 3.45 6.30 8.04
C SER A 141 4.30 6.07 6.78
N GLY A 142 5.54 5.63 6.93
CA GLY A 142 6.49 5.55 5.83
C GLY A 142 7.05 6.92 5.37
N ASP A 143 6.81 8.00 6.13
CA ASP A 143 7.36 9.34 5.84
C ASP A 143 8.82 9.47 6.31
N LEU A 144 9.18 8.68 7.32
CA LEU A 144 10.54 8.59 7.84
C LEU A 144 11.21 7.28 7.40
N PRO A 145 12.53 7.24 7.28
CA PRO A 145 13.26 6.00 7.12
C PRO A 145 12.87 5.03 8.25
N THR A 146 12.33 3.88 7.89
CA THR A 146 11.78 2.91 8.84
C THR A 146 12.41 1.55 8.58
N LEU A 147 13.03 0.99 9.60
CA LEU A 147 13.54 -0.38 9.60
C LEU A 147 12.50 -1.28 10.27
N VAL A 148 12.06 -2.31 9.57
CA VAL A 148 11.16 -3.34 10.11
C VAL A 148 11.98 -4.59 10.40
N ILE A 149 12.04 -4.96 11.68
CA ILE A 149 12.76 -6.14 12.15
C ILE A 149 11.73 -7.14 12.66
N ARG A 150 11.82 -8.36 12.18
CA ARG A 150 11.03 -9.48 12.67
C ARG A 150 11.94 -10.43 13.45
N GLY A 151 11.68 -10.61 14.73
CA GLY A 151 12.45 -11.46 15.62
C GLY A 151 11.59 -11.94 16.78
N ARG A 152 12.20 -12.74 17.67
CA ARG A 152 11.62 -13.04 18.97
C ARG A 152 11.83 -11.82 19.89
N ASP A 153 10.86 -11.55 20.76
CA ASP A 153 11.00 -10.51 21.77
C ASP A 153 11.82 -11.08 22.94
N GLU A 154 13.14 -11.03 22.79
CA GLU A 154 14.12 -11.50 23.80
C GLU A 154 15.02 -10.34 24.21
N PRO A 155 15.46 -10.27 25.47
CA PRO A 155 16.41 -9.25 25.92
C PRO A 155 17.70 -9.26 25.09
N GLY A 156 18.10 -8.10 24.57
CA GLY A 156 19.32 -7.94 23.78
C GLY A 156 19.15 -7.93 22.28
N VAL A 157 18.01 -8.37 21.72
CA VAL A 157 17.78 -8.41 20.25
C VAL A 157 17.92 -7.03 19.60
N VAL A 158 17.46 -5.96 20.27
CA VAL A 158 17.56 -4.58 19.75
C VAL A 158 19.01 -4.07 19.75
N SER A 159 19.88 -4.61 20.61
CA SER A 159 21.29 -4.20 20.67
C SER A 159 22.17 -4.88 19.62
N GLU A 160 21.67 -5.91 18.93
CA GLU A 160 22.38 -6.64 17.87
C GLU A 160 22.05 -6.12 16.47
N VAL A 161 21.16 -5.12 16.35
CA VAL A 161 20.72 -4.47 15.13
C VAL A 161 21.35 -3.10 14.97
#